data_b6fdf9b604fc011e068bfc4359951b9d
#
_entry.id   b6fdf9b604fc011e068bfc4359951b9d
#
_cell.length_a   1.000
_cell.length_b   1.000
_cell.length_c   1.000
_cell.angle_alpha   90.00
_cell.angle_beta   90.00
_cell.angle_gamma   90.00
#
_symmetry.space_group_name_H-M   'P 1'
#
loop_
_entity.id
_entity.type
_entity.pdbx_description
1 polymer ?
#
loop_
_entity_poly.entity_id
_entity_poly.type
_entity_poly.pdbx_seq_one_letter_code
_entity_poly.pdbx_strand_id
1 'polypeptide(L)'
;MQDLILKDPILKDLIVFDMDGVLVDASESYRAAIQETVKHFTGEEPARAEIQEWKNRGGFNDDWHLSHQMIHERGGKATHAEVADYFRQIFHGDGSNGLILRERWIAEDGLFERLSSNHMLAIFAGRLSWEAKLTLDRFTKITFDPIVGADCVSRLKPDPEGLLKIRGAVEHGKCWYIGDTIDDARAAHAAGVPFIGVGHGYLGDGAMTVLEDINGLEAAIAAHR
;
A
#
# COMPACT_ATOMS: atom_id res chain seq x y z
N MET A 1 51.98 11.70 9.89
CA MET A 1 50.91 11.19 9.00
C MET A 1 49.69 11.04 9.86
N GLN A 2 48.74 11.97 9.73
CA GLN A 2 47.46 11.87 10.44
C GLN A 2 46.57 10.93 9.61
N ASP A 3 46.21 9.81 10.20
CA ASP A 3 45.21 8.91 9.65
C ASP A 3 43.88 9.70 9.52
N LEU A 4 43.50 10.06 8.30
CA LEU A 4 42.14 10.46 7.97
C LEU A 4 41.29 9.18 8.14
N ILE A 5 40.67 9.04 9.33
CA ILE A 5 39.58 8.10 9.50
C ILE A 5 38.45 8.65 8.63
N LEU A 6 38.31 8.12 7.42
CA LEU A 6 37.09 8.29 6.61
C LEU A 6 35.96 7.74 7.45
N LYS A 7 35.16 8.63 8.05
CA LYS A 7 33.88 8.23 8.63
C LYS A 7 33.03 7.67 7.48
N ASP A 8 32.61 6.41 7.63
CA ASP A 8 31.66 5.84 6.70
C ASP A 8 30.48 6.83 6.54
N PRO A 9 30.00 7.06 5.32
CA PRO A 9 28.88 7.96 5.10
C PRO A 9 27.69 7.47 5.93
N ILE A 10 27.10 8.36 6.75
CA ILE A 10 25.88 8.03 7.48
C ILE A 10 24.77 7.83 6.44
N LEU A 11 24.39 6.56 6.24
CA LEU A 11 23.32 6.20 5.32
C LEU A 11 21.97 6.74 5.86
N LYS A 12 21.16 7.28 4.96
CA LYS A 12 19.77 7.61 5.31
C LYS A 12 18.98 6.34 5.62
N ASP A 13 18.08 6.42 6.57
CA ASP A 13 17.11 5.36 6.82
C ASP A 13 16.09 5.31 5.66
N LEU A 14 15.56 4.13 5.39
CA LEU A 14 14.56 3.87 4.36
C LEU A 14 13.19 3.69 4.98
N ILE A 15 12.20 4.41 4.49
CA ILE A 15 10.81 4.23 4.85
C ILE A 15 10.06 3.74 3.62
N VAL A 16 9.50 2.54 3.73
CA VAL A 16 8.65 1.94 2.69
C VAL A 16 7.19 2.09 3.12
N PHE A 17 6.34 2.52 2.20
CA PHE A 17 4.92 2.72 2.47
C PHE A 17 4.06 1.79 1.62
N ASP A 18 2.99 1.26 2.19
CA ASP A 18 1.82 0.91 1.40
C ASP A 18 1.11 2.20 0.96
N MET A 19 0.12 2.10 0.08
CA MET A 19 -0.61 3.26 -0.43
C MET A 19 -2.04 3.35 0.10
N ASP A 20 -2.84 2.33 -0.16
CA ASP A 20 -4.27 2.34 0.14
C ASP A 20 -4.52 2.23 1.64
N GLY A 21 -5.19 3.22 2.23
CA GLY A 21 -5.38 3.30 3.68
C GLY A 21 -4.19 3.90 4.44
N VAL A 22 -3.04 4.12 3.79
CA VAL A 22 -1.84 4.73 4.38
C VAL A 22 -1.59 6.13 3.84
N LEU A 23 -1.39 6.25 2.54
CA LEU A 23 -1.14 7.54 1.86
C LEU A 23 -2.41 8.14 1.28
N VAL A 24 -3.32 7.28 0.82
CA VAL A 24 -4.59 7.69 0.20
C VAL A 24 -5.77 6.99 0.84
N ASP A 25 -6.84 7.74 1.03
CA ASP A 25 -8.17 7.19 1.29
C ASP A 25 -8.73 6.63 -0.02
N ALA A 26 -8.72 5.31 -0.13
CA ALA A 26 -9.20 4.55 -1.28
C ALA A 26 -10.68 4.14 -1.17
N SER A 27 -11.43 4.71 -0.23
CA SER A 27 -12.84 4.33 0.03
C SER A 27 -13.76 4.61 -1.16
N GLU A 28 -13.52 5.69 -1.90
CA GLU A 28 -14.28 6.09 -3.09
C GLU A 28 -13.61 5.68 -4.41
N SER A 29 -12.49 4.96 -4.35
CA SER A 29 -11.79 4.40 -5.51
C SER A 29 -11.82 2.87 -5.51
N TYR A 30 -10.82 2.20 -4.93
CA TYR A 30 -10.76 0.73 -4.93
C TYR A 30 -11.94 0.06 -4.24
N ARG A 31 -12.38 0.56 -3.07
CA ARG A 31 -13.54 -0.03 -2.38
C ARG A 31 -14.84 0.17 -3.16
N ALA A 32 -15.02 1.34 -3.78
CA ALA A 32 -16.15 1.58 -4.67
C ALA A 32 -16.07 0.69 -5.91
N ALA A 33 -14.87 0.47 -6.47
CA ALA A 33 -14.68 -0.43 -7.61
C ALA A 33 -15.05 -1.88 -7.27
N ILE A 34 -14.70 -2.37 -6.06
CA ILE A 34 -15.14 -3.70 -5.59
C ILE A 34 -16.67 -3.74 -5.52
N GLN A 35 -17.31 -2.73 -4.89
CA GLN A 35 -18.76 -2.66 -4.74
C GLN A 35 -19.49 -2.67 -6.09
N GLU A 36 -19.05 -1.81 -7.02
CA GLU A 36 -19.65 -1.69 -8.35
C GLU A 36 -19.43 -2.97 -9.18
N THR A 37 -18.23 -3.58 -9.08
CA THR A 37 -17.91 -4.83 -9.80
C THR A 37 -18.76 -5.99 -9.31
N VAL A 38 -18.85 -6.21 -7.99
CA VAL A 38 -19.68 -7.28 -7.44
C VAL A 38 -21.15 -7.07 -7.80
N LYS A 39 -21.65 -5.84 -7.67
CA LYS A 39 -23.03 -5.48 -8.05
C LYS A 39 -23.31 -5.73 -9.53
N HIS A 40 -22.37 -5.41 -10.42
CA HIS A 40 -22.53 -5.64 -11.85
C HIS A 40 -22.79 -7.11 -12.18
N PHE A 41 -22.04 -8.03 -11.56
CA PHE A 41 -22.11 -9.46 -11.89
C PHE A 41 -23.16 -10.24 -11.07
N THR A 42 -23.64 -9.68 -9.95
CA THR A 42 -24.56 -10.38 -9.03
C THR A 42 -25.90 -9.69 -8.84
N GLY A 43 -25.99 -8.40 -9.14
CA GLY A 43 -27.12 -7.54 -8.81
C GLY A 43 -27.12 -7.05 -7.35
N GLU A 44 -26.19 -7.51 -6.51
CA GLU A 44 -26.10 -7.20 -5.08
C GLU A 44 -24.83 -6.39 -4.77
N GLU A 45 -25.00 -5.25 -4.10
CA GLU A 45 -23.89 -4.41 -3.69
C GLU A 45 -23.38 -4.85 -2.30
N PRO A 46 -22.12 -5.27 -2.16
CA PRO A 46 -21.56 -5.64 -0.86
C PRO A 46 -21.41 -4.41 0.05
N ALA A 47 -21.66 -4.59 1.35
CA ALA A 47 -21.38 -3.55 2.33
C ALA A 47 -19.87 -3.31 2.48
N ARG A 48 -19.45 -2.08 2.77
CA ARG A 48 -18.04 -1.77 3.04
C ARG A 48 -17.45 -2.57 4.20
N ALA A 49 -18.27 -2.84 5.22
CA ALA A 49 -17.88 -3.69 6.36
C ALA A 49 -17.55 -5.12 5.91
N GLU A 50 -18.33 -5.68 4.99
CA GLU A 50 -18.09 -7.01 4.41
C GLU A 50 -16.76 -7.06 3.65
N ILE A 51 -16.45 -6.05 2.84
CA ILE A 51 -15.16 -5.94 2.15
C ILE A 51 -14.01 -5.91 3.17
N GLN A 52 -14.19 -5.15 4.26
CA GLN A 52 -13.18 -5.08 5.32
C GLN A 52 -12.98 -6.41 6.04
N GLU A 53 -14.07 -7.16 6.29
CA GLU A 53 -13.98 -8.51 6.87
C GLU A 53 -13.18 -9.48 5.99
N TRP A 54 -13.37 -9.41 4.67
CA TRP A 54 -12.57 -10.19 3.73
C TRP A 54 -11.09 -9.83 3.80
N LYS A 55 -10.77 -8.54 3.77
CA LYS A 55 -9.37 -8.07 3.87
C LYS A 55 -8.72 -8.46 5.21
N ASN A 56 -9.48 -8.45 6.31
CA ASN A 56 -8.99 -8.87 7.63
C ASN A 56 -8.64 -10.36 7.72
N ARG A 57 -9.18 -11.22 6.83
CA ARG A 57 -8.79 -12.65 6.76
C ARG A 57 -7.38 -12.83 6.21
N GLY A 58 -6.87 -11.85 5.44
CA GLY A 58 -5.61 -11.91 4.72
C GLY A 58 -5.68 -12.70 3.42
N GLY A 59 -4.71 -12.47 2.53
CA GLY A 59 -4.67 -13.11 1.21
C GLY A 59 -5.55 -12.44 0.16
N PHE A 60 -6.22 -11.34 0.50
CA PHE A 60 -7.11 -10.57 -0.39
C PHE A 60 -6.57 -9.16 -0.66
N ASN A 61 -5.27 -9.05 -0.84
CA ASN A 61 -4.64 -7.79 -1.21
C ASN A 61 -4.84 -7.45 -2.71
N ASP A 62 -5.17 -8.45 -3.53
CA ASP A 62 -5.60 -8.29 -4.92
C ASP A 62 -7.11 -8.08 -4.97
N ASP A 63 -7.55 -6.87 -5.31
CA ASP A 63 -8.96 -6.47 -5.34
C ASP A 63 -9.75 -7.14 -6.48
N TRP A 64 -9.09 -7.55 -7.56
CA TRP A 64 -9.73 -8.34 -8.61
C TRP A 64 -10.05 -9.76 -8.12
N HIS A 65 -9.09 -10.37 -7.43
CA HIS A 65 -9.29 -11.67 -6.81
C HIS A 65 -10.37 -11.62 -5.72
N LEU A 66 -10.35 -10.59 -4.87
CA LEU A 66 -11.37 -10.36 -3.86
C LEU A 66 -12.75 -10.22 -4.51
N SER A 67 -12.90 -9.35 -5.52
CA SER A 67 -14.16 -9.16 -6.23
C SER A 67 -14.67 -10.44 -6.86
N HIS A 68 -13.78 -11.20 -7.51
CA HIS A 68 -14.13 -12.51 -8.10
C HIS A 68 -14.63 -13.50 -7.05
N GLN A 69 -13.96 -13.59 -5.91
CA GLN A 69 -14.36 -14.49 -4.83
C GLN A 69 -15.73 -14.10 -4.25
N MET A 70 -15.97 -12.80 -4.02
CA MET A 70 -17.25 -12.29 -3.54
C MET A 70 -18.40 -12.55 -4.52
N ILE A 71 -18.13 -12.46 -5.82
CA ILE A 71 -19.09 -12.80 -6.89
C ILE A 71 -19.41 -14.28 -6.85
N HIS A 72 -18.40 -15.13 -6.73
CA HIS A 72 -18.57 -16.59 -6.71
C HIS A 72 -19.38 -17.06 -5.50
N GLU A 73 -19.15 -16.50 -4.32
CA GLU A 73 -19.95 -16.83 -3.11
C GLU A 73 -21.42 -16.43 -3.24
N ARG A 74 -21.73 -15.43 -4.07
CA ARG A 74 -23.11 -15.04 -4.40
C ARG A 74 -23.72 -15.84 -5.56
N GLY A 75 -23.02 -16.91 -5.99
CA GLY A 75 -23.48 -17.77 -7.10
C GLY A 75 -23.27 -17.19 -8.48
N GLY A 76 -22.54 -16.08 -8.62
CA GLY A 76 -22.12 -15.52 -9.91
C GLY A 76 -21.14 -16.46 -10.63
N LYS A 77 -21.12 -16.38 -11.97
CA LYS A 77 -20.34 -17.29 -12.82
C LYS A 77 -19.27 -16.57 -13.66
N ALA A 78 -19.04 -15.29 -13.39
CA ALA A 78 -18.03 -14.53 -14.09
C ALA A 78 -16.63 -15.14 -13.89
N THR A 79 -15.84 -15.18 -14.94
CA THR A 79 -14.44 -15.57 -14.86
C THR A 79 -13.59 -14.48 -14.22
N HIS A 80 -12.44 -14.83 -13.67
CA HIS A 80 -11.50 -13.83 -13.11
C HIS A 80 -11.11 -12.76 -14.15
N ALA A 81 -10.95 -13.15 -15.44
CA ALA A 81 -10.61 -12.21 -16.50
C ALA A 81 -11.74 -11.18 -16.74
N GLU A 82 -13.00 -11.63 -16.81
CA GLU A 82 -14.16 -10.72 -16.99
C GLU A 82 -14.27 -9.75 -15.80
N VAL A 83 -14.06 -10.23 -14.58
CA VAL A 83 -14.08 -9.39 -13.38
C VAL A 83 -12.95 -8.35 -13.42
N ALA A 84 -11.73 -8.76 -13.76
CA ALA A 84 -10.59 -7.86 -13.85
C ALA A 84 -10.76 -6.82 -14.97
N ASP A 85 -11.33 -7.21 -16.12
CA ASP A 85 -11.58 -6.30 -17.24
C ASP A 85 -12.62 -5.23 -16.87
N TYR A 86 -13.74 -5.63 -16.26
CA TYR A 86 -14.76 -4.69 -15.81
C TYR A 86 -14.23 -3.76 -14.72
N PHE A 87 -13.52 -4.33 -13.70
CA PHE A 87 -12.91 -3.54 -12.64
C PHE A 87 -11.96 -2.47 -13.22
N ARG A 88 -11.06 -2.85 -14.13
CA ARG A 88 -10.14 -1.90 -14.78
C ARG A 88 -10.88 -0.83 -15.55
N GLN A 89 -11.94 -1.19 -16.25
CA GLN A 89 -12.75 -0.23 -17.01
C GLN A 89 -13.33 0.86 -16.13
N ILE A 90 -13.94 0.51 -14.98
CA ILE A 90 -14.54 1.50 -14.08
C ILE A 90 -13.49 2.22 -13.24
N PHE A 91 -12.41 1.53 -12.88
CA PHE A 91 -11.35 2.08 -12.04
C PHE A 91 -10.53 3.15 -12.78
N HIS A 92 -10.09 2.85 -14.00
CA HIS A 92 -9.32 3.80 -14.81
C HIS A 92 -10.22 4.76 -15.61
N GLY A 93 -11.41 4.33 -16.01
CA GLY A 93 -12.30 5.10 -16.88
C GLY A 93 -11.65 5.38 -18.22
N ASP A 94 -11.94 6.54 -18.78
CA ASP A 94 -11.34 7.10 -20.01
C ASP A 94 -10.22 8.12 -19.72
N GLY A 95 -9.74 8.16 -18.47
CA GLY A 95 -8.75 9.13 -17.98
C GLY A 95 -9.35 10.41 -17.38
N SER A 96 -10.68 10.62 -17.52
CA SER A 96 -11.37 11.80 -16.98
C SER A 96 -12.45 11.44 -15.93
N ASN A 97 -12.87 10.19 -15.85
CA ASN A 97 -14.01 9.75 -15.04
C ASN A 97 -13.75 8.47 -14.22
N GLY A 98 -12.53 7.93 -14.24
CA GLY A 98 -12.18 6.73 -13.49
C GLY A 98 -12.28 6.91 -11.96
N LEU A 99 -12.64 5.83 -11.25
CA LEU A 99 -12.74 5.86 -9.79
C LEU A 99 -11.42 6.22 -9.11
N ILE A 100 -10.27 5.90 -9.73
CA ILE A 100 -8.93 6.30 -9.24
C ILE A 100 -8.83 7.81 -8.99
N LEU A 101 -9.57 8.63 -9.72
CA LEU A 101 -9.56 10.09 -9.56
C LEU A 101 -10.28 10.57 -8.30
N ARG A 102 -11.05 9.69 -7.63
CA ARG A 102 -11.76 10.00 -6.38
C ARG A 102 -10.93 9.78 -5.12
N GLU A 103 -9.70 9.32 -5.26
CA GLU A 103 -8.76 9.19 -4.15
C GLU A 103 -8.49 10.52 -3.46
N ARG A 104 -8.31 10.49 -2.15
CA ARG A 104 -7.97 11.65 -1.32
C ARG A 104 -6.67 11.39 -0.59
N TRP A 105 -5.80 12.40 -0.56
CA TRP A 105 -4.54 12.34 0.17
C TRP A 105 -4.79 12.44 1.68
N ILE A 106 -4.15 11.58 2.47
CA ILE A 106 -4.35 11.51 3.92
C ILE A 106 -3.32 12.37 4.65
N ALA A 107 -2.08 12.44 4.13
CA ALA A 107 -1.01 13.13 4.80
C ALA A 107 -1.25 14.65 4.86
N GLU A 108 -0.91 15.25 5.99
CA GLU A 108 -0.88 16.69 6.15
C GLU A 108 0.20 17.35 5.29
N ASP A 109 0.02 18.63 4.99
CA ASP A 109 0.98 19.40 4.22
C ASP A 109 2.35 19.44 4.91
N GLY A 110 3.40 19.18 4.15
CA GLY A 110 4.78 19.25 4.62
C GLY A 110 5.32 17.97 5.29
N LEU A 111 4.49 16.95 5.57
CA LEU A 111 4.97 15.71 6.19
C LEU A 111 6.07 15.04 5.37
N PHE A 112 5.83 14.83 4.08
CA PHE A 112 6.79 14.12 3.21
C PHE A 112 7.99 14.96 2.86
N GLU A 113 7.89 16.29 2.83
CA GLU A 113 9.01 17.22 2.74
C GLU A 113 9.96 17.06 3.93
N ARG A 114 9.43 16.97 5.16
CA ARG A 114 10.23 16.75 6.37
C ARG A 114 10.84 15.36 6.38
N LEU A 115 10.07 14.32 6.06
CA LEU A 115 10.56 12.94 6.00
C LEU A 115 11.67 12.77 4.96
N SER A 116 11.48 13.26 3.73
CA SER A 116 12.45 13.11 2.63
C SER A 116 13.78 13.83 2.86
N SER A 117 13.81 14.85 3.73
CA SER A 117 15.06 15.52 4.08
C SER A 117 16.05 14.58 4.78
N ASN A 118 15.57 13.62 5.58
CA ASN A 118 16.40 12.73 6.39
C ASN A 118 16.26 11.24 6.04
N HIS A 119 15.29 10.86 5.22
CA HIS A 119 15.00 9.48 4.86
C HIS A 119 14.91 9.32 3.36
N MET A 120 15.11 8.10 2.88
CA MET A 120 14.69 7.66 1.57
C MET A 120 13.26 7.13 1.68
N LEU A 121 12.42 7.43 0.69
CA LEU A 121 11.01 7.04 0.67
C LEU A 121 10.77 6.11 -0.51
N ALA A 122 10.10 4.98 -0.27
CA ALA A 122 9.78 3.99 -1.27
C ALA A 122 8.32 3.51 -1.12
N ILE A 123 7.80 2.86 -2.14
CA ILE A 123 6.44 2.29 -2.15
C ILE A 123 6.49 0.77 -2.34
N PHE A 124 5.69 0.05 -1.54
CA PHE A 124 5.33 -1.34 -1.77
C PHE A 124 3.81 -1.50 -1.70
N ALA A 125 3.15 -1.47 -2.83
CA ALA A 125 1.70 -1.44 -2.94
C ALA A 125 1.11 -2.71 -3.58
N GLY A 126 -0.13 -3.03 -3.24
CA GLY A 126 -0.91 -4.07 -3.91
C GLY A 126 -1.42 -3.67 -5.30
N ARG A 127 -1.42 -2.38 -5.63
CA ARG A 127 -1.78 -1.83 -6.94
C ARG A 127 -0.61 -1.92 -7.94
N LEU A 128 -0.89 -1.70 -9.21
CA LEU A 128 0.16 -1.63 -10.24
C LEU A 128 1.10 -0.44 -10.00
N SER A 129 2.37 -0.58 -10.32
CA SER A 129 3.39 0.45 -10.08
C SER A 129 3.08 1.79 -10.77
N TRP A 130 2.54 1.74 -12.00
CA TRP A 130 2.14 2.94 -12.74
C TRP A 130 0.91 3.65 -12.13
N GLU A 131 -0.03 2.90 -11.52
CA GLU A 131 -1.17 3.46 -10.78
C GLU A 131 -0.69 4.18 -9.51
N ALA A 132 0.24 3.55 -8.79
CA ALA A 132 0.88 4.17 -7.64
C ALA A 132 1.56 5.48 -8.03
N LYS A 133 2.32 5.48 -9.14
CA LYS A 133 2.96 6.69 -9.65
C LYS A 133 1.96 7.75 -10.07
N LEU A 134 0.89 7.37 -10.78
CA LEU A 134 -0.17 8.31 -11.20
C LEU A 134 -0.79 9.03 -9.99
N THR A 135 -1.07 8.30 -8.93
CA THR A 135 -1.63 8.86 -7.70
C THR A 135 -0.63 9.79 -7.00
N LEU A 136 0.63 9.37 -6.84
CA LEU A 136 1.67 10.21 -6.25
C LEU A 136 1.86 11.53 -7.03
N ASP A 137 1.95 11.47 -8.36
CA ASP A 137 2.13 12.66 -9.22
C ASP A 137 0.99 13.69 -9.09
N ARG A 138 -0.22 13.24 -8.67
CA ARG A 138 -1.37 14.13 -8.41
C ARG A 138 -1.25 14.88 -7.09
N PHE A 139 -0.70 14.23 -6.06
CA PHE A 139 -0.79 14.74 -4.69
C PHE A 139 0.52 15.34 -4.17
N THR A 140 1.68 14.93 -4.70
CA THR A 140 2.96 15.39 -4.16
C THR A 140 4.01 15.58 -5.26
N LYS A 141 5.04 16.36 -4.95
CA LYS A 141 6.27 16.49 -5.75
C LYS A 141 7.46 15.75 -5.14
N ILE A 142 7.22 15.11 -4.01
CA ILE A 142 8.24 14.30 -3.33
C ILE A 142 8.47 13.01 -4.11
N THR A 143 9.73 12.62 -4.24
CA THR A 143 10.12 11.39 -4.91
C THR A 143 10.02 10.21 -3.94
N PHE A 144 9.30 9.17 -4.38
CA PHE A 144 9.30 7.84 -3.78
C PHE A 144 10.00 6.91 -4.77
N ASP A 145 11.13 6.35 -4.37
CA ASP A 145 11.93 5.48 -5.24
C ASP A 145 12.71 4.45 -4.40
N PRO A 146 12.58 3.14 -4.71
CA PRO A 146 11.76 2.57 -5.80
C PRO A 146 10.26 2.48 -5.48
N ILE A 147 9.44 2.36 -6.55
CA ILE A 147 8.03 2.01 -6.48
C ILE A 147 7.89 0.56 -6.92
N VAL A 148 7.45 -0.32 -6.02
CA VAL A 148 7.20 -1.74 -6.29
C VAL A 148 5.70 -2.00 -6.14
N GLY A 149 5.05 -2.25 -7.27
CA GLY A 149 3.64 -2.63 -7.36
C GLY A 149 3.44 -4.12 -7.60
N ALA A 150 2.19 -4.54 -7.78
CA ALA A 150 1.81 -5.91 -8.07
C ALA A 150 2.46 -6.46 -9.36
N ASP A 151 2.69 -5.59 -10.35
CA ASP A 151 3.36 -5.90 -11.62
C ASP A 151 4.89 -6.07 -11.50
N CYS A 152 5.46 -5.73 -10.35
CA CYS A 152 6.90 -5.81 -10.10
C CYS A 152 7.31 -7.08 -9.35
N VAL A 153 6.37 -7.91 -8.90
CA VAL A 153 6.63 -9.10 -8.08
C VAL A 153 5.98 -10.34 -8.67
N SER A 154 6.54 -11.50 -8.36
CA SER A 154 5.96 -12.79 -8.73
C SER A 154 4.93 -13.26 -7.70
N ARG A 155 5.05 -12.83 -6.47
CA ARG A 155 4.18 -13.15 -5.34
C ARG A 155 3.77 -11.87 -4.61
N LEU A 156 2.45 -11.69 -4.49
CA LEU A 156 1.87 -10.54 -3.81
C LEU A 156 2.02 -10.64 -2.28
N LYS A 157 1.79 -9.53 -1.56
CA LYS A 157 1.63 -9.57 -0.10
C LYS A 157 0.63 -10.67 0.30
N PRO A 158 0.93 -11.47 1.30
CA PRO A 158 1.92 -11.30 2.37
C PRO A 158 3.35 -11.80 2.06
N ASP A 159 3.69 -12.14 0.82
CA ASP A 159 5.07 -12.52 0.48
C ASP A 159 6.01 -11.31 0.60
N PRO A 160 7.22 -11.48 1.17
CA PRO A 160 8.17 -10.39 1.38
C PRO A 160 8.89 -9.93 0.12
N GLU A 161 8.65 -10.54 -1.05
CA GLU A 161 9.41 -10.33 -2.29
C GLU A 161 9.60 -8.84 -2.62
N GLY A 162 8.54 -8.03 -2.53
CA GLY A 162 8.60 -6.61 -2.85
C GLY A 162 9.47 -5.82 -1.87
N LEU A 163 9.36 -6.08 -0.56
CA LEU A 163 10.21 -5.44 0.44
C LEU A 163 11.68 -5.82 0.27
N LEU A 164 11.97 -7.08 -0.03
CA LEU A 164 13.34 -7.55 -0.27
C LEU A 164 13.92 -6.92 -1.55
N LYS A 165 13.13 -6.75 -2.62
CA LYS A 165 13.55 -6.03 -3.83
C LYS A 165 13.87 -4.57 -3.53
N ILE A 166 13.03 -3.86 -2.78
CA ILE A 166 13.27 -2.46 -2.41
C ILE A 166 14.56 -2.33 -1.61
N ARG A 167 14.73 -3.15 -0.57
CA ARG A 167 15.93 -3.14 0.27
C ARG A 167 17.20 -3.47 -0.49
N GLY A 168 17.11 -4.35 -1.48
CA GLY A 168 18.26 -4.69 -2.33
C GLY A 168 18.59 -3.65 -3.41
N ALA A 169 17.69 -2.74 -3.71
CA ALA A 169 17.85 -1.73 -4.75
C ALA A 169 18.58 -0.47 -4.27
N VAL A 170 18.59 -0.18 -2.97
CA VAL A 170 19.17 1.04 -2.39
C VAL A 170 20.03 0.73 -1.16
N GLU A 171 21.15 1.46 -1.02
CA GLU A 171 21.92 1.43 0.21
C GLU A 171 21.22 2.28 1.27
N HIS A 172 20.94 1.71 2.44
CA HIS A 172 20.17 2.37 3.49
C HIS A 172 20.66 1.99 4.89
N GLY A 173 20.34 2.83 5.89
CA GLY A 173 20.47 2.53 7.31
C GLY A 173 19.37 1.56 7.79
N LYS A 174 18.57 1.96 8.78
CA LYS A 174 17.37 1.21 9.18
C LYS A 174 16.34 1.22 8.06
N CYS A 175 15.50 0.20 8.03
CA CYS A 175 14.36 0.13 7.11
C CYS A 175 13.08 -0.03 7.94
N TRP A 176 12.04 0.71 7.57
CA TRP A 176 10.70 0.67 8.18
C TRP A 176 9.67 0.35 7.11
N TYR A 177 8.65 -0.44 7.45
CA TYR A 177 7.50 -0.63 6.58
C TYR A 177 6.23 -0.12 7.27
N ILE A 178 5.44 0.66 6.53
CA ILE A 178 4.22 1.31 7.01
C ILE A 178 3.05 0.74 6.20
N GLY A 179 2.05 0.18 6.87
CA GLY A 179 0.90 -0.45 6.20
C GLY A 179 -0.34 -0.50 7.08
N ASP A 180 -1.49 -0.83 6.50
CA ASP A 180 -2.78 -0.85 7.18
C ASP A 180 -3.44 -2.23 7.24
N THR A 181 -2.80 -3.26 6.65
CA THR A 181 -3.37 -4.62 6.54
C THR A 181 -2.54 -5.68 7.26
N ILE A 182 -3.20 -6.82 7.56
CA ILE A 182 -2.52 -8.01 8.10
C ILE A 182 -1.48 -8.57 7.11
N ASP A 183 -1.71 -8.41 5.80
CA ASP A 183 -0.78 -8.86 4.76
C ASP A 183 0.48 -8.00 4.72
N ASP A 184 0.38 -6.70 5.04
CA ASP A 184 1.54 -5.82 5.23
C ASP A 184 2.38 -6.26 6.43
N ALA A 185 1.73 -6.49 7.56
CA ALA A 185 2.40 -6.93 8.78
C ALA A 185 3.13 -8.26 8.58
N ARG A 186 2.51 -9.21 7.87
CA ARG A 186 3.11 -10.52 7.54
C ARG A 186 4.28 -10.38 6.57
N ALA A 187 4.15 -9.54 5.53
CA ALA A 187 5.23 -9.26 4.59
C ALA A 187 6.43 -8.62 5.29
N ALA A 188 6.19 -7.64 6.17
CA ALA A 188 7.23 -7.01 6.98
C ALA A 188 7.94 -8.02 7.88
N HIS A 189 7.19 -8.83 8.62
CA HIS A 189 7.73 -9.88 9.49
C HIS A 189 8.61 -10.86 8.71
N ALA A 190 8.11 -11.35 7.57
CA ALA A 190 8.84 -12.29 6.72
C ALA A 190 10.11 -11.67 6.09
N ALA A 191 10.12 -10.35 5.84
CA ALA A 191 11.29 -9.61 5.37
C ALA A 191 12.27 -9.23 6.50
N GLY A 192 11.92 -9.43 7.77
CA GLY A 192 12.68 -8.95 8.92
C GLY A 192 12.75 -7.42 8.99
N VAL A 193 11.66 -6.75 8.62
CA VAL A 193 11.54 -5.29 8.63
C VAL A 193 10.61 -4.86 9.77
N PRO A 194 11.01 -3.91 10.63
CA PRO A 194 10.12 -3.27 11.59
C PRO A 194 8.87 -2.71 10.92
N PHE A 195 7.69 -3.01 11.50
CA PHE A 195 6.39 -2.63 10.95
C PHE A 195 5.67 -1.63 11.85
N ILE A 196 5.20 -0.55 11.26
CA ILE A 196 4.32 0.45 11.88
C ILE A 196 2.96 0.35 11.20
N GLY A 197 1.94 0.02 11.98
CA GLY A 197 0.57 -0.04 11.50
C GLY A 197 -0.10 1.33 11.44
N VAL A 198 -1.05 1.49 10.52
CA VAL A 198 -1.86 2.70 10.36
C VAL A 198 -3.34 2.33 10.35
N GLY A 199 -4.18 3.17 10.96
CA GLY A 199 -5.63 3.01 10.96
C GLY A 199 -6.14 1.97 11.96
N HIS A 200 -7.35 1.47 11.71
CA HIS A 200 -8.08 0.60 12.63
C HIS A 200 -8.26 -0.84 12.13
N GLY A 201 -7.51 -1.23 11.08
CA GLY A 201 -7.52 -2.59 10.56
C GLY A 201 -6.95 -3.60 11.54
N TYR A 202 -7.31 -4.87 11.38
CA TYR A 202 -6.67 -5.94 12.14
C TYR A 202 -5.28 -6.22 11.57
N LEU A 203 -4.25 -5.97 12.36
CA LEU A 203 -2.84 -6.08 11.98
C LEU A 203 -2.14 -7.30 12.61
N GLY A 204 -2.83 -8.05 13.45
CA GLY A 204 -2.20 -9.10 14.26
C GLY A 204 -1.25 -8.51 15.31
N ASP A 205 -0.37 -9.35 15.86
CA ASP A 205 0.58 -8.95 16.92
C ASP A 205 1.92 -8.42 16.33
N GLY A 206 1.98 -8.15 15.00
CA GLY A 206 3.22 -7.84 14.30
C GLY A 206 3.62 -6.38 14.26
N ALA A 207 2.75 -5.45 14.65
CA ALA A 207 3.05 -4.03 14.61
C ALA A 207 3.83 -3.58 15.86
N MET A 208 4.92 -2.84 15.68
CA MET A 208 5.66 -2.21 16.79
C MET A 208 4.84 -1.11 17.46
N THR A 209 4.07 -0.39 16.65
CA THR A 209 3.09 0.61 17.10
C THR A 209 2.01 0.73 16.04
N VAL A 210 0.84 1.23 16.40
CA VAL A 210 -0.28 1.50 15.50
C VAL A 210 -0.64 2.97 15.63
N LEU A 211 -0.66 3.66 14.52
CA LEU A 211 -1.02 5.07 14.39
C LEU A 211 -2.48 5.20 13.96
N GLU A 212 -3.14 6.27 14.36
CA GLU A 212 -4.47 6.60 13.85
C GLU A 212 -4.44 6.86 12.34
N ASP A 213 -3.44 7.62 11.90
CA ASP A 213 -3.12 7.90 10.51
C ASP A 213 -1.61 8.14 10.34
N ILE A 214 -1.18 8.40 9.10
CA ILE A 214 0.23 8.58 8.73
C ILE A 214 0.87 9.82 9.38
N ASN A 215 0.09 10.78 9.86
CA ASN A 215 0.60 12.06 10.38
C ASN A 215 1.35 11.90 11.70
N GLY A 216 1.14 10.79 12.43
CA GLY A 216 1.90 10.40 13.61
C GLY A 216 3.29 9.80 13.35
N LEU A 217 3.68 9.58 12.08
CA LEU A 217 4.85 8.76 11.72
C LEU A 217 6.17 9.32 12.22
N GLU A 218 6.41 10.64 12.13
CA GLU A 218 7.68 11.25 12.57
C GLU A 218 7.95 10.98 14.06
N ALA A 219 6.92 11.12 14.89
CA ALA A 219 7.01 10.87 16.32
C ALA A 219 7.26 9.37 16.62
N ALA A 220 6.58 8.49 15.88
CA ALA A 220 6.76 7.04 16.04
C ALA A 220 8.18 6.60 15.68
N ILE A 221 8.73 7.03 14.54
CA ILE A 221 10.12 6.73 14.13
C ILE A 221 11.11 7.29 15.17
N ALA A 222 10.89 8.51 15.66
CA ALA A 222 11.78 9.12 16.65
C ALA A 222 11.82 8.34 17.95
N ALA A 223 10.70 7.75 18.39
CA ALA A 223 10.61 6.94 19.60
C ALA A 223 11.33 5.57 19.50
N HIS A 224 11.64 5.11 18.28
CA HIS A 224 12.25 3.80 18.01
C HIS A 224 13.68 3.91 17.40
N ARG A 225 14.27 5.09 17.40
CA ARG A 225 15.69 5.32 17.05
C ARG A 225 16.64 5.00 18.22
#